data_406355c3a4cb45d36a22766d87097294
#
_entry.id   406355c3a4cb45d36a22766d87097294
#
_cell.length_a   1.000
_cell.length_b   1.000
_cell.length_c   1.000
_cell.angle_alpha   90.00
_cell.angle_beta   90.00
_cell.angle_gamma   90.00
#
_symmetry.space_group_name_H-M   'P 1'
#
loop_
_entity.id
_entity.type
_entity.pdbx_description
1 polymer ?
#
loop_
_entity_poly.entity_id
_entity_poly.type
_entity_poly.pdbx_seq_one_letter_code
_entity_poly.pdbx_strand_id
1 'polypeptide(L)'
;MKGRELTMQPKLCTRCKKNIAVVFITKVENGVAMNEGFCLRCARSLGIPQIDAAVKQMGFSEEDLDNLSDEMSNMFGQNEAEDGDEEPDSRTATFPMLNQLFSQMNPGKNNMPAKKEEPSSEQESGKKKPNKHKFLDSYCMDLTGRAKAGKLDKVIGRDVETERVIQILNRRQKNNPCLIGEPGVGKTAIAEGLAQRIAAGDVPYKLRDKEVFLLDLTALVAGTQFRGQFESRMKSLIGEIKQCGNIILVIDEVHNLVGAGDAEGSMNAANILKPALSRGEIQVIGATTFNEYRKHIEKDAALERRFQPVSVAEPSLEEACQIMQAIAPTYGQFHGVTVSPEIARQCVILSERYITDRFLPDKAIDLLDEACSVPWRDSGHRCHHLC
;
A
#
# COMPACT_ATOMS: atom_id res chain seq x y z
N MET A 1 -32.70 27.90 31.80
CA MET A 1 -32.19 26.59 32.25
C MET A 1 -30.85 26.40 31.61
N LYS A 2 -29.77 26.53 32.39
CA LYS A 2 -28.38 26.47 31.89
C LYS A 2 -27.97 25.02 31.72
N GLY A 3 -27.63 24.60 30.50
CA GLY A 3 -27.00 23.31 30.20
C GLY A 3 -25.57 23.29 30.78
N ARG A 4 -25.28 22.30 31.62
CA ARG A 4 -23.91 22.01 32.09
C ARG A 4 -23.16 21.31 30.97
N GLU A 5 -22.18 21.97 30.40
CA GLU A 5 -21.14 21.32 29.59
C GLU A 5 -20.30 20.41 30.49
N LEU A 6 -20.27 19.13 30.15
CA LEU A 6 -19.39 18.10 30.76
C LEU A 6 -18.06 18.11 29.99
N THR A 7 -17.10 18.87 30.49
CA THR A 7 -15.69 18.69 30.10
C THR A 7 -15.22 17.34 30.63
N MET A 8 -15.02 16.35 29.77
CA MET A 8 -14.46 15.05 30.11
C MET A 8 -12.93 15.17 30.22
N GLN A 9 -12.43 15.49 31.42
CA GLN A 9 -11.01 15.28 31.73
C GLN A 9 -10.71 13.76 31.80
N PRO A 10 -9.58 13.29 31.24
CA PRO A 10 -9.21 11.89 31.31
C PRO A 10 -9.00 11.47 32.76
N LYS A 11 -9.79 10.50 33.23
CA LYS A 11 -9.68 10.01 34.62
C LYS A 11 -8.49 9.07 34.74
N LEU A 12 -7.65 9.29 35.75
CA LEU A 12 -6.55 8.39 36.09
C LEU A 12 -7.10 7.07 36.70
N CYS A 13 -6.35 6.00 36.51
CA CYS A 13 -6.66 4.68 37.06
C CYS A 13 -6.84 4.75 38.59
N THR A 14 -7.95 4.27 39.08
CA THR A 14 -8.30 4.31 40.53
C THR A 14 -7.30 3.53 41.37
N ARG A 15 -6.64 2.48 40.81
CA ARG A 15 -5.71 1.61 41.54
C ARG A 15 -4.27 2.13 41.51
N CYS A 16 -3.66 2.42 40.36
CA CYS A 16 -2.26 2.83 40.27
C CYS A 16 -2.08 4.35 40.27
N LYS A 17 -3.10 5.13 39.95
CA LYS A 17 -3.10 6.61 39.89
C LYS A 17 -1.98 7.20 38.99
N LYS A 18 -1.39 6.36 38.12
CA LYS A 18 -0.31 6.74 37.18
C LYS A 18 -0.79 6.78 35.75
N ASN A 19 -1.55 5.78 35.34
CA ASN A 19 -1.96 5.59 33.96
C ASN A 19 -3.42 5.99 33.78
N ILE A 20 -3.83 6.33 32.57
CA ILE A 20 -5.21 6.70 32.24
C ILE A 20 -6.14 5.49 32.35
N ALA A 21 -7.32 5.72 32.90
CA ALA A 21 -8.36 4.70 33.01
C ALA A 21 -9.02 4.44 31.66
N VAL A 22 -8.95 3.18 31.20
CA VAL A 22 -9.48 2.71 29.89
C VAL A 22 -10.66 1.76 30.09
N VAL A 23 -10.72 1.07 31.23
CA VAL A 23 -11.75 0.12 31.57
C VAL A 23 -12.55 0.66 32.75
N PHE A 24 -13.85 0.82 32.58
CA PHE A 24 -14.75 1.29 33.63
C PHE A 24 -15.65 0.17 34.10
N ILE A 25 -15.67 -0.05 35.42
CA ILE A 25 -16.48 -1.09 36.06
C ILE A 25 -17.47 -0.42 37.03
N THR A 26 -18.74 -0.76 36.90
CA THR A 26 -19.77 -0.30 37.84
C THR A 26 -19.89 -1.31 38.97
N LYS A 27 -19.48 -0.94 40.16
CA LYS A 27 -19.73 -1.72 41.41
C LYS A 27 -20.95 -1.15 42.12
N VAL A 28 -21.82 -2.03 42.59
CA VAL A 28 -22.96 -1.66 43.45
C VAL A 28 -22.62 -2.05 44.88
N GLU A 29 -22.27 -1.10 45.72
CA GLU A 29 -22.07 -1.31 47.16
C GLU A 29 -23.13 -0.52 47.95
N ASN A 30 -23.83 -1.19 48.85
CA ASN A 30 -24.90 -0.61 49.66
C ASN A 30 -25.99 0.13 48.87
N GLY A 31 -26.34 -0.37 47.64
CA GLY A 31 -27.40 0.20 46.83
C GLY A 31 -26.98 1.45 46.03
N VAL A 32 -25.72 1.88 46.11
CA VAL A 32 -25.15 3.01 45.35
C VAL A 32 -24.22 2.45 44.25
N ALA A 33 -24.49 2.82 43.02
CA ALA A 33 -23.65 2.46 41.90
C ALA A 33 -22.41 3.40 41.83
N MET A 34 -21.21 2.86 42.01
CA MET A 34 -19.94 3.57 41.86
C MET A 34 -19.20 3.09 40.61
N ASN A 35 -18.75 4.02 39.79
CA ASN A 35 -17.96 3.72 38.59
C ASN A 35 -16.47 3.88 38.92
N GLU A 36 -15.73 2.77 38.87
CA GLU A 36 -14.28 2.72 39.04
C GLU A 36 -13.62 2.56 37.66
N GLY A 37 -12.58 3.36 37.38
CA GLY A 37 -11.81 3.31 36.15
C GLY A 37 -10.45 2.67 36.34
N PHE A 38 -10.06 1.70 35.52
CA PHE A 38 -8.78 1.00 35.59
C PHE A 38 -8.00 1.12 34.27
N CYS A 39 -6.66 1.25 34.35
CA CYS A 39 -5.81 1.06 33.18
C CYS A 39 -5.75 -0.44 32.79
N LEU A 40 -5.33 -0.75 31.57
CA LEU A 40 -5.29 -2.12 31.06
C LEU A 40 -4.50 -3.08 31.96
N ARG A 41 -3.35 -2.65 32.48
CA ARG A 41 -2.51 -3.42 33.40
C ARG A 41 -3.23 -3.75 34.71
N CYS A 42 -3.83 -2.72 35.33
CA CYS A 42 -4.57 -2.93 36.58
C CYS A 42 -5.85 -3.76 36.39
N ALA A 43 -6.55 -3.57 35.28
CA ALA A 43 -7.73 -4.35 34.93
C ALA A 43 -7.41 -5.85 34.73
N ARG A 44 -6.28 -6.15 34.08
CA ARG A 44 -5.78 -7.54 33.93
C ARG A 44 -5.40 -8.16 35.29
N SER A 45 -4.69 -7.39 36.15
CA SER A 45 -4.31 -7.88 37.47
C SER A 45 -5.51 -8.11 38.44
N LEU A 46 -6.69 -7.61 38.08
CA LEU A 46 -7.96 -7.92 38.77
C LEU A 46 -8.61 -9.22 38.32
N GLY A 47 -8.00 -9.91 37.33
CA GLY A 47 -8.47 -11.21 36.88
C GLY A 47 -9.82 -11.17 36.15
N ILE A 48 -10.13 -10.12 35.43
CA ILE A 48 -11.38 -9.98 34.68
C ILE A 48 -11.32 -10.91 33.45
N PRO A 49 -12.12 -12.01 33.37
CA PRO A 49 -11.93 -13.02 32.33
C PRO A 49 -12.07 -12.50 30.90
N GLN A 50 -12.90 -11.49 30.70
CA GLN A 50 -13.16 -10.87 29.40
C GLN A 50 -11.94 -10.09 28.89
N ILE A 51 -11.16 -9.46 29.78
CA ILE A 51 -9.96 -8.70 29.44
C ILE A 51 -8.80 -9.65 29.14
N ASP A 52 -8.64 -10.71 29.93
CA ASP A 52 -7.63 -11.74 29.68
C ASP A 52 -7.86 -12.46 28.34
N ALA A 53 -9.10 -12.75 28.00
CA ALA A 53 -9.46 -13.34 26.72
C ALA A 53 -9.16 -12.39 25.56
N ALA A 54 -9.50 -11.11 25.66
CA ALA A 54 -9.26 -10.11 24.65
C ALA A 54 -7.76 -9.85 24.41
N VAL A 55 -6.96 -9.75 25.47
CA VAL A 55 -5.50 -9.56 25.39
C VAL A 55 -4.81 -10.78 24.76
N LYS A 56 -5.23 -12.00 25.11
CA LYS A 56 -4.73 -13.23 24.49
C LYS A 56 -5.10 -13.36 23.03
N GLN A 57 -6.30 -12.94 22.66
CA GLN A 57 -6.76 -12.98 21.26
C GLN A 57 -6.04 -11.97 20.38
N MET A 58 -5.61 -10.83 20.94
CA MET A 58 -4.83 -9.80 20.24
C MET A 58 -3.33 -10.08 20.21
N GLY A 59 -2.83 -11.09 20.93
CA GLY A 59 -1.43 -11.50 20.90
C GLY A 59 -0.45 -10.51 21.58
N PHE A 60 -0.95 -9.62 22.46
CA PHE A 60 -0.09 -8.69 23.19
C PHE A 60 0.66 -9.36 24.33
N SER A 61 1.98 -9.13 24.38
CA SER A 61 2.83 -9.49 25.51
C SER A 61 2.65 -8.50 26.69
N GLU A 62 3.23 -8.81 27.85
CA GLU A 62 3.21 -7.87 29.00
C GLU A 62 3.96 -6.59 28.70
N GLU A 63 5.06 -6.69 27.95
CA GLU A 63 5.87 -5.53 27.54
C GLU A 63 5.11 -4.63 26.55
N ASP A 64 4.29 -5.20 25.66
CA ASP A 64 3.47 -4.42 24.73
C ASP A 64 2.37 -3.63 25.45
N LEU A 65 1.80 -4.18 26.52
CA LEU A 65 0.80 -3.49 27.34
C LEU A 65 1.40 -2.35 28.18
N ASP A 66 2.64 -2.51 28.65
CA ASP A 66 3.36 -1.45 29.35
C ASP A 66 3.71 -0.32 28.38
N ASN A 67 4.25 -0.62 27.20
CA ASN A 67 4.54 0.37 26.17
C ASN A 67 3.29 1.14 25.72
N LEU A 68 2.17 0.45 25.51
CA LEU A 68 0.89 1.07 25.13
C LEU A 68 0.36 1.99 26.24
N SER A 69 0.55 1.61 27.50
CA SER A 69 0.15 2.39 28.67
C SER A 69 0.98 3.66 28.82
N ASP A 70 2.28 3.58 28.55
CA ASP A 70 3.21 4.69 28.62
C ASP A 70 3.03 5.67 27.44
N GLU A 71 2.79 5.15 26.23
CA GLU A 71 2.45 5.97 25.06
C GLU A 71 1.14 6.74 25.26
N MET A 72 0.12 6.11 25.83
CA MET A 72 -1.14 6.79 26.15
C MET A 72 -0.95 7.86 27.23
N SER A 73 -0.12 7.61 28.25
CA SER A 73 0.17 8.58 29.30
C SER A 73 0.95 9.78 28.78
N ASN A 74 1.90 9.57 27.86
CA ASN A 74 2.68 10.65 27.23
C ASN A 74 1.82 11.48 26.26
N MET A 75 0.85 10.87 25.59
CA MET A 75 -0.03 11.56 24.64
C MET A 75 -1.02 12.51 25.34
N PHE A 76 -1.41 12.21 26.58
CA PHE A 76 -2.35 13.02 27.35
C PHE A 76 -1.68 13.88 28.46
N GLY A 77 -0.39 13.66 28.76
CA GLY A 77 0.36 14.38 29.78
C GLY A 77 1.05 15.68 29.32
N GLN A 78 1.05 16.00 28.02
CA GLN A 78 1.74 17.18 27.47
C GLN A 78 0.87 18.45 27.32
N ASN A 79 -0.35 18.47 27.84
CA ASN A 79 -1.24 19.64 27.76
C ASN A 79 -1.31 20.47 29.05
N GLU A 80 -0.22 20.54 29.83
CA GLU A 80 -0.10 21.53 30.91
C GLU A 80 1.19 22.34 30.67
N ALA A 81 1.15 23.33 29.79
CA ALA A 81 1.86 24.63 29.81
C ALA A 81 1.79 25.29 28.43
N GLU A 82 0.85 26.20 28.25
CA GLU A 82 1.05 27.56 27.68
C GLU A 82 -0.32 28.18 27.42
N ASP A 83 -0.53 29.32 28.07
CA ASP A 83 -1.69 30.19 27.85
C ASP A 83 -1.69 30.75 26.43
N GLY A 84 -2.81 30.59 25.71
CA GLY A 84 -3.04 31.19 24.41
C GLY A 84 -4.47 30.87 23.93
N ASP A 85 -5.33 31.91 23.94
CA ASP A 85 -6.72 31.89 23.49
C ASP A 85 -6.84 31.44 22.04
N GLU A 86 -7.29 30.17 21.79
CA GLU A 86 -7.94 29.76 20.54
C GLU A 86 -8.95 28.63 20.84
N GLU A 87 -10.15 28.78 20.31
CA GLU A 87 -11.30 27.89 20.51
C GLU A 87 -11.00 26.45 20.04
N PRO A 88 -11.32 25.41 20.82
CA PRO A 88 -11.11 24.03 20.40
C PRO A 88 -12.29 23.53 19.57
N ASP A 89 -12.01 23.29 18.30
CA ASP A 89 -12.86 22.53 17.38
C ASP A 89 -13.06 21.08 17.90
N SER A 90 -14.32 20.70 18.06
CA SER A 90 -14.73 19.42 18.67
C SER A 90 -14.39 18.21 17.79
N ARG A 91 -13.23 17.58 18.02
CA ARG A 91 -12.88 16.28 17.41
C ARG A 91 -12.75 15.21 18.47
N THR A 92 -13.80 14.43 18.65
CA THR A 92 -13.80 13.17 19.36
C THR A 92 -12.80 12.21 18.73
N ALA A 93 -11.68 11.95 19.42
CA ALA A 93 -10.71 10.91 19.03
C ALA A 93 -11.36 9.52 19.22
N THR A 94 -11.93 8.99 18.16
CA THR A 94 -12.46 7.62 18.09
C THR A 94 -11.32 6.70 17.66
N PHE A 95 -10.82 5.87 18.58
CA PHE A 95 -9.87 4.81 18.28
C PHE A 95 -10.62 3.65 17.60
N PRO A 96 -10.37 3.32 16.32
CA PRO A 96 -11.08 2.24 15.62
C PRO A 96 -10.92 0.87 16.28
N MET A 97 -9.78 0.66 16.97
CA MET A 97 -9.44 -0.58 17.67
C MET A 97 -10.23 -0.75 18.99
N LEU A 98 -10.50 0.35 19.69
CA LEU A 98 -11.36 0.35 20.89
C LEU A 98 -12.84 0.18 20.54
N ASN A 99 -13.30 0.72 19.39
CA ASN A 99 -14.68 0.51 18.94
C ASN A 99 -14.98 -0.96 18.61
N GLN A 100 -13.99 -1.70 18.09
CA GLN A 100 -14.12 -3.12 17.82
C GLN A 100 -14.17 -3.94 19.11
N LEU A 101 -13.45 -3.51 20.15
CA LEU A 101 -13.49 -4.11 21.48
C LEU A 101 -14.83 -3.84 22.20
N PHE A 102 -15.34 -2.61 22.10
CA PHE A 102 -16.63 -2.25 22.73
C PHE A 102 -17.84 -2.86 22.03
N SER A 103 -17.81 -3.08 20.72
CA SER A 103 -18.90 -3.76 20.00
C SER A 103 -19.05 -5.24 20.35
N GLN A 104 -17.98 -5.90 20.80
CA GLN A 104 -18.01 -7.28 21.29
C GLN A 104 -18.41 -7.42 22.77
N MET A 105 -18.33 -6.35 23.56
CA MET A 105 -18.65 -6.37 24.99
C MET A 105 -20.11 -6.03 25.33
N ASN A 106 -20.98 -5.73 24.37
CA ASN A 106 -22.38 -5.37 24.64
C ASN A 106 -23.37 -6.31 23.93
N PRO A 107 -23.74 -7.48 24.53
CA PRO A 107 -24.78 -8.36 24.02
C PRO A 107 -26.13 -7.95 24.59
N GLY A 108 -26.69 -6.85 24.10
CA GLY A 108 -27.99 -6.41 24.61
C GLY A 108 -28.79 -5.55 23.63
N LYS A 109 -29.67 -6.22 22.90
CA LYS A 109 -30.85 -5.80 22.14
C LYS A 109 -30.73 -5.90 20.61
N ASN A 110 -31.20 -7.04 20.08
CA ASN A 110 -32.42 -7.12 19.29
C ASN A 110 -32.70 -8.54 18.84
N ASN A 111 -33.74 -9.13 19.45
CA ASN A 111 -34.44 -10.31 18.97
C ASN A 111 -35.26 -9.95 17.73
N MET A 112 -35.11 -10.72 16.64
CA MET A 112 -36.23 -11.26 15.86
C MET A 112 -35.77 -12.45 15.00
N PRO A 113 -36.68 -13.41 14.65
CA PRO A 113 -36.34 -14.82 14.66
C PRO A 113 -35.88 -15.42 13.33
N ALA A 114 -35.12 -16.50 13.49
CA ALA A 114 -34.58 -17.36 12.48
C ALA A 114 -35.62 -18.06 11.61
N LYS A 115 -35.30 -18.22 10.34
CA LYS A 115 -35.84 -19.28 9.47
C LYS A 115 -34.71 -20.24 9.13
N LYS A 116 -34.91 -21.50 9.55
CA LYS A 116 -34.03 -22.62 9.23
C LYS A 116 -34.14 -22.98 7.76
N GLU A 117 -33.01 -23.18 7.09
CA GLU A 117 -32.84 -24.15 6.02
C GLU A 117 -31.39 -24.66 6.02
N GLU A 118 -31.24 -25.95 6.24
CA GLU A 118 -30.03 -26.78 6.06
C GLU A 118 -30.12 -27.47 4.67
N PRO A 119 -29.06 -28.22 4.26
CA PRO A 119 -27.70 -27.83 3.88
C PRO A 119 -27.36 -28.35 2.47
N SER A 120 -26.40 -27.79 1.82
CA SER A 120 -25.60 -28.54 0.83
C SER A 120 -24.37 -27.78 0.33
N SER A 121 -23.32 -28.57 0.19
CA SER A 121 -22.08 -28.41 -0.57
C SER A 121 -20.86 -27.84 0.17
N GLU A 122 -20.00 -28.79 0.41
CA GLU A 122 -18.58 -28.68 0.74
C GLU A 122 -17.87 -27.63 -0.17
N GLN A 123 -17.31 -26.60 0.48
CA GLN A 123 -16.22 -25.85 -0.11
C GLN A 123 -14.99 -26.03 0.76
N GLU A 124 -14.00 -26.66 0.19
CA GLU A 124 -12.68 -26.86 0.74
C GLU A 124 -12.13 -25.56 1.32
N SER A 125 -11.99 -25.55 2.64
CA SER A 125 -11.23 -24.53 3.36
C SER A 125 -9.74 -24.74 3.04
N GLY A 126 -9.27 -24.06 1.99
CA GLY A 126 -7.85 -23.95 1.73
C GLY A 126 -7.17 -23.35 2.94
N LYS A 127 -6.34 -24.14 3.63
CA LYS A 127 -5.44 -23.70 4.69
C LYS A 127 -4.61 -22.56 4.14
N LYS A 128 -4.89 -21.31 4.55
CA LYS A 128 -4.01 -20.16 4.30
C LYS A 128 -2.64 -20.53 4.90
N LYS A 129 -1.64 -20.72 4.07
CA LYS A 129 -0.24 -20.80 4.50
C LYS A 129 0.05 -19.54 5.33
N PRO A 130 0.85 -19.65 6.43
CA PRO A 130 1.21 -18.47 7.21
C PRO A 130 1.83 -17.45 6.27
N ASN A 131 1.35 -16.19 6.29
CA ASN A 131 1.85 -15.12 5.46
C ASN A 131 3.35 -14.98 5.70
N LYS A 132 4.14 -15.31 4.66
CA LYS A 132 5.59 -15.26 4.70
C LYS A 132 6.08 -13.80 4.81
N HIS A 133 5.26 -12.85 4.33
CA HIS A 133 5.56 -11.42 4.22
C HIS A 133 4.36 -10.58 4.69
N LYS A 134 4.42 -10.10 5.95
CA LYS A 134 3.28 -9.38 6.56
C LYS A 134 3.08 -7.98 5.97
N PHE A 135 4.16 -7.19 5.87
CA PHE A 135 4.10 -5.81 5.39
C PHE A 135 4.17 -5.74 3.86
N LEU A 136 4.98 -6.61 3.24
CA LEU A 136 5.04 -6.73 1.78
C LEU A 136 3.68 -7.11 1.19
N ASP A 137 3.00 -8.12 1.77
CA ASP A 137 1.67 -8.54 1.31
C ASP A 137 0.58 -7.48 1.53
N SER A 138 0.79 -6.54 2.49
CA SER A 138 -0.18 -5.48 2.81
C SER A 138 -0.01 -4.23 1.95
N TYR A 139 1.21 -3.91 1.54
CA TYR A 139 1.55 -2.64 0.89
C TYR A 139 2.24 -2.79 -0.45
N CYS A 140 2.49 -4.01 -0.91
CA CYS A 140 3.17 -4.26 -2.17
C CYS A 140 2.44 -5.34 -2.98
N MET A 141 2.58 -5.25 -4.30
CA MET A 141 2.12 -6.27 -5.23
C MET A 141 3.29 -7.17 -5.60
N ASP A 142 3.16 -8.48 -5.37
CA ASP A 142 4.17 -9.47 -5.78
C ASP A 142 4.12 -9.69 -7.30
N LEU A 143 5.04 -9.05 -8.03
CA LEU A 143 5.16 -9.19 -9.48
C LEU A 143 5.72 -10.57 -9.87
N THR A 144 6.70 -11.10 -9.13
CA THR A 144 7.30 -12.42 -9.42
C THR A 144 6.30 -13.54 -9.19
N GLY A 145 5.50 -13.48 -8.12
CA GLY A 145 4.42 -14.44 -7.89
C GLY A 145 3.34 -14.38 -8.96
N ARG A 146 2.97 -13.17 -9.41
CA ARG A 146 2.03 -12.99 -10.52
C ARG A 146 2.59 -13.50 -11.84
N ALA A 147 3.89 -13.29 -12.12
CA ALA A 147 4.56 -13.82 -13.29
C ALA A 147 4.54 -15.36 -13.30
N LYS A 148 4.87 -16.00 -12.16
CA LYS A 148 4.79 -17.47 -12.00
C LYS A 148 3.38 -18.02 -12.17
N ALA A 149 2.37 -17.23 -11.80
CA ALA A 149 0.96 -17.58 -11.95
C ALA A 149 0.40 -17.29 -13.36
N GLY A 150 1.20 -16.73 -14.28
CA GLY A 150 0.77 -16.33 -15.63
C GLY A 150 -0.26 -15.20 -15.65
N LYS A 151 -0.24 -14.33 -14.63
CA LYS A 151 -1.19 -13.22 -14.45
C LYS A 151 -0.64 -11.85 -14.90
N LEU A 152 0.52 -11.82 -15.50
CA LEU A 152 1.10 -10.61 -16.09
C LEU A 152 1.01 -10.69 -17.60
N ASP A 153 0.69 -9.58 -18.24
CA ASP A 153 0.69 -9.46 -19.68
C ASP A 153 2.13 -9.59 -20.24
N LYS A 154 2.24 -10.11 -21.44
CA LYS A 154 3.54 -10.26 -22.07
C LYS A 154 4.13 -8.89 -22.40
N VAL A 155 5.30 -8.60 -21.85
CA VAL A 155 6.03 -7.36 -22.13
C VAL A 155 6.71 -7.46 -23.50
N ILE A 156 6.50 -6.46 -24.35
CA ILE A 156 7.03 -6.39 -25.71
C ILE A 156 7.76 -5.08 -25.92
N GLY A 157 8.88 -5.11 -26.67
CA GLY A 157 9.61 -3.92 -27.09
C GLY A 157 10.42 -3.23 -25.98
N ARG A 158 10.62 -3.89 -24.84
CA ARG A 158 11.40 -3.36 -23.69
C ARG A 158 12.56 -4.27 -23.29
N ASP A 159 13.04 -5.09 -24.22
CA ASP A 159 14.12 -6.05 -23.96
C ASP A 159 15.45 -5.35 -23.63
N VAL A 160 15.77 -4.27 -24.32
CA VAL A 160 17.02 -3.51 -24.15
C VAL A 160 17.06 -2.85 -22.77
N GLU A 161 15.98 -2.19 -22.38
CA GLU A 161 15.86 -1.54 -21.07
C GLU A 161 15.84 -2.58 -19.94
N THR A 162 15.10 -3.68 -20.11
CA THR A 162 15.07 -4.77 -19.12
C THR A 162 16.45 -5.40 -18.95
N GLU A 163 17.19 -5.66 -20.02
CA GLU A 163 18.57 -6.16 -19.95
C GLU A 163 19.47 -5.15 -19.23
N ARG A 164 19.29 -3.85 -19.50
CA ARG A 164 20.06 -2.80 -18.81
C ARG A 164 19.76 -2.77 -17.33
N VAL A 165 18.50 -2.94 -16.92
CA VAL A 165 18.07 -3.06 -15.51
C VAL A 165 18.74 -4.25 -14.86
N ILE A 166 18.74 -5.43 -15.51
CA ILE A 166 19.41 -6.65 -15.03
C ILE A 166 20.91 -6.42 -14.81
N GLN A 167 21.60 -5.79 -15.77
CA GLN A 167 23.02 -5.45 -15.65
C GLN A 167 23.29 -4.54 -14.46
N ILE A 168 22.46 -3.51 -14.23
CA ILE A 168 22.61 -2.58 -13.12
C ILE A 168 22.39 -3.29 -11.78
N LEU A 169 21.34 -4.09 -11.64
CA LEU A 169 21.03 -4.84 -10.42
C LEU A 169 22.16 -5.82 -10.04
N ASN A 170 22.88 -6.33 -11.03
CA ASN A 170 24.01 -7.24 -10.82
C ASN A 170 25.33 -6.56 -10.39
N ARG A 171 25.39 -5.22 -10.43
CA ARG A 171 26.57 -4.43 -10.04
C ARG A 171 26.82 -4.50 -8.54
N ARG A 172 28.08 -4.21 -8.15
CA ARG A 172 28.44 -4.09 -6.73
C ARG A 172 28.04 -2.73 -6.13
N GLN A 173 28.08 -1.67 -6.93
CA GLN A 173 27.73 -0.30 -6.53
C GLN A 173 26.85 0.33 -7.59
N LYS A 174 26.08 1.38 -7.24
CA LYS A 174 25.07 1.99 -8.10
C LYS A 174 24.15 0.92 -8.72
N ASN A 175 23.71 0.00 -7.87
CA ASN A 175 22.91 -1.17 -8.23
C ASN A 175 21.42 -0.97 -8.13
N ASN A 176 20.97 0.27 -8.06
CA ASN A 176 19.56 0.64 -8.09
C ASN A 176 19.26 1.36 -9.42
N PRO A 177 18.60 0.72 -10.39
CA PRO A 177 18.18 1.39 -11.62
C PRO A 177 17.08 2.41 -11.33
N CYS A 178 17.14 3.54 -12.03
CA CYS A 178 16.08 4.54 -12.06
C CYS A 178 15.58 4.69 -13.50
N LEU A 179 14.37 4.23 -13.77
CA LEU A 179 13.70 4.34 -15.06
C LEU A 179 13.22 5.77 -15.26
N ILE A 180 13.73 6.45 -16.27
CA ILE A 180 13.45 7.84 -16.52
C ILE A 180 12.78 7.97 -17.89
N GLY A 181 11.58 8.51 -17.92
CA GLY A 181 10.80 8.70 -19.15
C GLY A 181 9.49 9.40 -18.87
N GLU A 182 8.82 9.82 -19.91
CA GLU A 182 7.53 10.49 -19.83
C GLU A 182 6.44 9.56 -19.26
N PRO A 183 5.34 10.09 -18.71
CA PRO A 183 4.21 9.29 -18.26
C PRO A 183 3.65 8.45 -19.43
N GLY A 184 3.26 7.20 -19.15
CA GLY A 184 2.62 6.35 -20.16
C GLY A 184 3.56 5.63 -21.14
N VAL A 185 4.89 5.85 -21.09
CA VAL A 185 5.84 5.15 -21.99
C VAL A 185 6.10 3.67 -21.60
N GLY A 186 5.52 3.17 -20.52
CA GLY A 186 5.67 1.77 -20.11
C GLY A 186 6.83 1.49 -19.15
N LYS A 187 7.17 2.43 -18.26
CA LYS A 187 8.20 2.21 -17.22
C LYS A 187 7.90 1.03 -16.30
N THR A 188 6.65 0.90 -15.86
CA THR A 188 6.21 -0.19 -14.98
C THR A 188 6.28 -1.55 -15.68
N ALA A 189 6.02 -1.61 -16.99
CA ALA A 189 6.14 -2.81 -17.80
C ALA A 189 7.57 -3.40 -17.79
N ILE A 190 8.62 -2.56 -17.69
CA ILE A 190 10.01 -3.04 -17.56
C ILE A 190 10.22 -3.82 -16.26
N ALA A 191 9.61 -3.39 -15.16
CA ALA A 191 9.67 -4.13 -13.88
C ALA A 191 8.89 -5.46 -13.97
N GLU A 192 7.77 -5.49 -14.68
CA GLU A 192 7.01 -6.71 -14.96
C GLU A 192 7.82 -7.67 -15.85
N GLY A 193 8.47 -7.15 -16.90
CA GLY A 193 9.37 -7.93 -17.76
C GLY A 193 10.54 -8.55 -17.00
N LEU A 194 11.14 -7.79 -16.05
CA LEU A 194 12.15 -8.33 -15.15
C LEU A 194 11.58 -9.47 -14.30
N ALA A 195 10.38 -9.31 -13.72
CA ALA A 195 9.73 -10.34 -12.92
C ALA A 195 9.44 -11.60 -13.73
N GLN A 196 9.03 -11.46 -15.01
CA GLN A 196 8.83 -12.58 -15.93
C GLN A 196 10.15 -13.32 -16.24
N ARG A 197 11.25 -12.59 -16.50
CA ARG A 197 12.56 -13.19 -16.73
C ARG A 197 13.10 -13.91 -15.47
N ILE A 198 12.89 -13.34 -14.28
CA ILE A 198 13.25 -14.02 -13.01
C ILE A 198 12.41 -15.30 -12.85
N ALA A 199 11.10 -15.24 -13.10
CA ALA A 199 10.22 -16.39 -13.01
C ALA A 199 10.58 -17.51 -14.01
N ALA A 200 11.06 -17.14 -15.22
CA ALA A 200 11.55 -18.06 -16.23
C ALA A 200 12.98 -18.56 -15.97
N GLY A 201 13.71 -17.96 -15.00
CA GLY A 201 15.12 -18.29 -14.74
C GLY A 201 16.10 -17.67 -15.75
N ASP A 202 15.64 -16.79 -16.64
CA ASP A 202 16.41 -16.10 -17.68
C ASP A 202 17.09 -14.82 -17.13
N VAL A 203 17.85 -15.01 -16.06
CA VAL A 203 18.62 -13.94 -15.40
C VAL A 203 19.91 -14.50 -14.84
N PRO A 204 20.94 -13.64 -14.60
CA PRO A 204 22.18 -14.05 -13.93
C PRO A 204 21.92 -14.71 -12.57
N TYR A 205 22.82 -15.61 -12.17
CA TYR A 205 22.68 -16.42 -10.95
C TYR A 205 22.29 -15.63 -9.70
N LYS A 206 22.84 -14.43 -9.52
CA LYS A 206 22.53 -13.56 -8.35
C LYS A 206 21.09 -13.08 -8.30
N LEU A 207 20.36 -13.09 -9.40
CA LEU A 207 18.98 -12.60 -9.49
C LEU A 207 17.93 -13.72 -9.52
N ARG A 208 18.33 -15.00 -9.63
CA ARG A 208 17.40 -16.14 -9.79
C ARG A 208 16.46 -16.32 -8.59
N ASP A 209 16.98 -16.05 -7.38
CA ASP A 209 16.20 -16.20 -6.15
C ASP A 209 15.59 -14.88 -5.67
N LYS A 210 15.69 -13.83 -6.48
CA LYS A 210 15.11 -12.54 -6.15
C LYS A 210 13.60 -12.52 -6.42
N GLU A 211 12.91 -11.78 -5.58
CA GLU A 211 11.48 -11.52 -5.68
C GLU A 211 11.26 -10.01 -5.91
N VAL A 212 10.43 -9.66 -6.88
CA VAL A 212 10.15 -8.28 -7.28
C VAL A 212 8.79 -7.89 -6.74
N PHE A 213 8.76 -6.83 -5.94
CA PHE A 213 7.53 -6.27 -5.35
C PHE A 213 7.34 -4.82 -5.79
N LEU A 214 6.15 -4.50 -6.28
CA LEU A 214 5.75 -3.13 -6.62
C LEU A 214 5.09 -2.49 -5.40
N LEU A 215 5.63 -1.37 -4.92
CA LEU A 215 5.09 -0.63 -3.79
C LEU A 215 3.82 0.13 -4.19
N ASP A 216 2.75 -0.09 -3.43
CA ASP A 216 1.54 0.70 -3.49
C ASP A 216 1.62 1.83 -2.45
N LEU A 217 1.97 3.03 -2.92
CA LEU A 217 2.06 4.22 -2.08
C LEU A 217 0.70 4.61 -1.51
N THR A 218 -0.39 4.39 -2.26
CA THR A 218 -1.75 4.71 -1.82
C THR A 218 -2.15 3.85 -0.64
N ALA A 219 -1.89 2.54 -0.71
CA ALA A 219 -2.14 1.61 0.40
C ALA A 219 -1.30 1.97 1.64
N LEU A 220 -0.05 2.39 1.43
CA LEU A 220 0.85 2.75 2.53
C LEU A 220 0.39 4.01 3.28
N VAL A 221 -0.18 4.98 2.56
CA VAL A 221 -0.70 6.26 3.10
C VAL A 221 -2.14 6.11 3.62
N ALA A 222 -2.94 5.23 3.07
CA ALA A 222 -4.34 5.07 3.42
C ALA A 222 -4.54 4.87 4.93
N GLY A 223 -5.44 5.68 5.53
CA GLY A 223 -5.76 5.63 6.96
C GLY A 223 -4.66 6.15 7.89
N THR A 224 -3.60 6.78 7.39
CA THR A 224 -2.62 7.48 8.23
C THR A 224 -3.11 8.91 8.48
N GLN A 225 -3.56 9.18 9.69
CA GLN A 225 -3.94 10.53 10.12
C GLN A 225 -2.72 11.34 10.62
N PHE A 226 -1.68 10.66 11.08
CA PHE A 226 -0.47 11.27 11.62
C PHE A 226 0.77 10.81 10.85
N ARG A 227 1.70 11.74 10.66
CA ARG A 227 3.00 11.53 10.01
C ARG A 227 3.75 10.31 10.57
N GLY A 228 3.76 10.13 11.90
CA GLY A 228 4.44 9.01 12.56
C GLY A 228 3.92 7.63 12.17
N GLN A 229 2.64 7.49 11.80
CA GLN A 229 2.06 6.21 11.37
C GLN A 229 2.63 5.77 10.01
N PHE A 230 2.72 6.70 9.05
CA PHE A 230 3.35 6.43 7.76
C PHE A 230 4.84 6.06 7.92
N GLU A 231 5.58 6.83 8.73
CA GLU A 231 6.98 6.55 9.00
C GLU A 231 7.18 5.17 9.63
N SER A 232 6.32 4.79 10.58
CA SER A 232 6.34 3.48 11.23
C SER A 232 6.07 2.34 10.22
N ARG A 233 5.05 2.47 9.36
CA ARG A 233 4.75 1.49 8.31
C ARG A 233 5.94 1.34 7.35
N MET A 234 6.51 2.44 6.88
CA MET A 234 7.68 2.44 5.99
C MET A 234 8.89 1.80 6.66
N LYS A 235 9.17 2.11 7.94
CA LYS A 235 10.27 1.47 8.70
C LYS A 235 10.07 -0.03 8.83
N SER A 236 8.84 -0.47 9.12
CA SER A 236 8.50 -1.89 9.23
C SER A 236 8.66 -2.62 7.89
N LEU A 237 8.18 -2.03 6.79
CA LEU A 237 8.35 -2.56 5.43
C LEU A 237 9.84 -2.70 5.06
N ILE A 238 10.63 -1.65 5.28
CA ILE A 238 12.09 -1.68 5.02
C ILE A 238 12.78 -2.71 5.93
N GLY A 239 12.35 -2.84 7.18
CA GLY A 239 12.84 -3.86 8.11
C GLY A 239 12.60 -5.28 7.58
N GLU A 240 11.40 -5.57 7.07
CA GLU A 240 11.05 -6.86 6.48
C GLU A 240 11.87 -7.15 5.22
N ILE A 241 12.02 -6.17 4.31
CA ILE A 241 12.84 -6.30 3.09
C ILE A 241 14.30 -6.65 3.45
N LYS A 242 14.87 -6.01 4.47
CA LYS A 242 16.22 -6.28 4.96
C LYS A 242 16.38 -7.70 5.53
N GLN A 243 15.39 -8.17 6.28
CA GLN A 243 15.39 -9.53 6.85
C GLN A 243 15.29 -10.59 5.77
N CYS A 244 14.47 -10.37 4.73
CA CYS A 244 14.33 -11.28 3.60
C CYS A 244 15.62 -11.35 2.75
N GLY A 245 16.25 -10.21 2.49
CA GLY A 245 17.50 -10.09 1.74
C GLY A 245 17.43 -10.42 0.24
N ASN A 246 16.33 -11.00 -0.23
CA ASN A 246 16.12 -11.39 -1.63
C ASN A 246 15.10 -10.50 -2.36
N ILE A 247 14.64 -9.42 -1.76
CA ILE A 247 13.60 -8.54 -2.31
C ILE A 247 14.20 -7.43 -3.16
N ILE A 248 13.58 -7.16 -4.32
CA ILE A 248 13.77 -5.97 -5.14
C ILE A 248 12.48 -5.18 -5.08
N LEU A 249 12.54 -3.96 -4.53
CA LEU A 249 11.39 -3.08 -4.38
C LEU A 249 11.28 -2.17 -5.61
N VAL A 250 10.15 -2.21 -6.31
CA VAL A 250 9.83 -1.27 -7.38
C VAL A 250 9.02 -0.13 -6.79
N ILE A 251 9.44 1.10 -7.06
CA ILE A 251 8.76 2.31 -6.59
C ILE A 251 8.44 3.16 -7.81
N ASP A 252 7.17 3.19 -8.15
CA ASP A 252 6.70 4.12 -9.18
C ASP A 252 6.62 5.54 -8.59
N GLU A 253 6.85 6.53 -9.41
CA GLU A 253 6.94 7.94 -8.98
C GLU A 253 7.84 8.13 -7.74
N VAL A 254 9.03 7.54 -7.76
CA VAL A 254 9.98 7.55 -6.63
C VAL A 254 10.27 8.96 -6.09
N HIS A 255 10.10 9.99 -6.90
CA HIS A 255 10.23 11.38 -6.51
C HIS A 255 9.24 11.81 -5.42
N ASN A 256 8.06 11.20 -5.36
CA ASN A 256 7.08 11.45 -4.29
C ASN A 256 7.59 11.04 -2.91
N LEU A 257 8.42 10.01 -2.84
CA LEU A 257 9.04 9.57 -1.59
C LEU A 257 10.31 10.33 -1.22
N VAL A 258 11.00 10.89 -2.23
CA VAL A 258 12.32 11.52 -2.07
C VAL A 258 12.21 13.04 -1.98
N GLY A 259 11.32 13.64 -2.77
CA GLY A 259 11.15 15.09 -2.90
C GLY A 259 10.26 15.75 -1.85
N ALA A 260 9.56 14.97 -1.07
CA ALA A 260 8.58 15.46 -0.08
C ALA A 260 9.20 16.19 1.14
N GLY A 261 10.48 16.60 1.08
CA GLY A 261 11.19 17.21 2.20
C GLY A 261 10.99 18.73 2.40
N ASP A 262 10.50 19.45 1.40
CA ASP A 262 10.55 20.91 1.37
C ASP A 262 9.22 21.61 1.69
N ALA A 263 8.12 20.90 1.84
CA ALA A 263 6.84 21.47 2.26
C ALA A 263 6.53 21.10 3.71
N GLU A 264 6.19 22.09 4.53
CA GLU A 264 5.67 21.89 5.89
C GLU A 264 4.45 20.96 5.82
N GLY A 265 4.58 19.75 6.36
CA GLY A 265 3.55 18.72 6.34
C GLY A 265 3.77 17.54 5.38
N SER A 266 4.80 17.55 4.53
CA SER A 266 5.07 16.46 3.60
C SER A 266 5.72 15.24 4.29
N MET A 267 5.29 14.03 3.86
CA MET A 267 5.73 12.75 4.43
C MET A 267 7.19 12.45 4.05
N ASN A 268 8.12 12.53 5.02
CA ASN A 268 9.56 12.36 4.81
C ASN A 268 9.98 10.87 4.73
N ALA A 269 9.49 10.15 3.72
CA ALA A 269 9.98 8.80 3.43
C ALA A 269 11.46 8.78 3.01
N ALA A 270 11.96 9.90 2.48
CA ALA A 270 13.36 10.09 2.12
C ALA A 270 14.31 9.79 3.28
N ASN A 271 14.00 10.25 4.48
CA ASN A 271 14.86 10.04 5.65
C ASN A 271 14.96 8.57 6.09
N ILE A 272 14.01 7.74 5.69
CA ILE A 272 14.00 6.29 5.96
C ILE A 272 14.68 5.52 4.84
N LEU A 273 14.39 5.87 3.58
CA LEU A 273 14.97 5.22 2.40
C LEU A 273 16.45 5.54 2.19
N LYS A 274 16.85 6.81 2.32
CA LYS A 274 18.24 7.25 2.09
C LYS A 274 19.28 6.47 2.88
N PRO A 275 19.13 6.23 4.21
CA PRO A 275 20.08 5.42 4.96
C PRO A 275 20.15 3.97 4.48
N ALA A 276 19.00 3.35 4.17
CA ALA A 276 18.95 1.96 3.71
C ALA A 276 19.60 1.78 2.33
N LEU A 277 19.31 2.70 1.40
CA LEU A 277 19.97 2.75 0.08
C LEU A 277 21.46 3.05 0.19
N SER A 278 21.85 4.00 1.05
CA SER A 278 23.26 4.39 1.22
C SER A 278 24.11 3.27 1.77
N ARG A 279 23.58 2.42 2.65
CA ARG A 279 24.25 1.24 3.18
C ARG A 279 24.18 0.03 2.26
N GLY A 280 23.37 0.08 1.18
CA GLY A 280 23.16 -1.04 0.28
C GLY A 280 22.38 -2.19 0.92
N GLU A 281 21.54 -1.89 1.91
CA GLU A 281 20.76 -2.88 2.66
C GLU A 281 19.52 -3.35 1.89
N ILE A 282 19.09 -2.56 0.91
CA ILE A 282 17.93 -2.84 0.02
C ILE A 282 18.32 -2.55 -1.43
N GLN A 283 17.66 -3.24 -2.36
CA GLN A 283 17.71 -2.95 -3.80
C GLN A 283 16.36 -2.36 -4.25
N VAL A 284 16.44 -1.26 -5.00
CA VAL A 284 15.26 -0.51 -5.45
C VAL A 284 15.35 -0.25 -6.95
N ILE A 285 14.23 -0.41 -7.64
CA ILE A 285 13.99 0.11 -8.99
C ILE A 285 13.08 1.31 -8.83
N GLY A 286 13.57 2.51 -9.14
CA GLY A 286 12.75 3.71 -9.17
C GLY A 286 12.21 3.97 -10.57
N ALA A 287 11.01 4.53 -10.68
CA ALA A 287 10.50 5.10 -11.93
C ALA A 287 10.13 6.56 -11.69
N THR A 288 10.43 7.43 -12.66
CA THR A 288 10.16 8.87 -12.55
C THR A 288 10.21 9.53 -13.94
N THR A 289 9.91 10.84 -14.01
CA THR A 289 10.10 11.65 -15.21
C THR A 289 11.49 12.31 -15.25
N PHE A 290 11.90 12.82 -16.42
CA PHE A 290 13.18 13.54 -16.57
C PHE A 290 13.26 14.77 -15.65
N ASN A 291 12.17 15.53 -15.55
CA ASN A 291 12.13 16.75 -14.75
C ASN A 291 12.26 16.45 -13.26
N GLU A 292 11.51 15.46 -12.77
CA GLU A 292 11.51 15.09 -11.37
C GLU A 292 12.83 14.40 -10.96
N TYR A 293 13.45 13.61 -11.86
CA TYR A 293 14.77 13.04 -11.63
C TYR A 293 15.82 14.14 -11.37
N ARG A 294 15.89 15.15 -12.24
CA ARG A 294 16.81 16.27 -12.10
C ARG A 294 16.56 17.09 -10.83
N LYS A 295 15.30 17.28 -10.49
CA LYS A 295 14.90 18.10 -9.35
C LYS A 295 15.17 17.42 -8.01
N HIS A 296 14.91 16.11 -7.89
CA HIS A 296 14.86 15.41 -6.60
C HIS A 296 15.97 14.37 -6.40
N ILE A 297 16.48 13.72 -7.45
CA ILE A 297 17.47 12.64 -7.33
C ILE A 297 18.86 13.14 -7.69
N GLU A 298 19.04 13.82 -8.80
CA GLU A 298 20.34 14.28 -9.29
C GLU A 298 20.96 15.32 -8.35
N LYS A 299 20.15 16.16 -7.72
CA LYS A 299 20.62 17.17 -6.75
C LYS A 299 21.01 16.61 -5.40
N ASP A 300 20.56 15.41 -5.07
CA ASP A 300 20.86 14.75 -3.82
C ASP A 300 22.08 13.82 -3.97
N ALA A 301 23.22 14.23 -3.46
CA ALA A 301 24.48 13.50 -3.60
C ALA A 301 24.44 12.08 -3.03
N ALA A 302 23.57 11.79 -2.05
CA ALA A 302 23.42 10.46 -1.46
C ALA A 302 22.65 9.52 -2.40
N LEU A 303 21.64 10.02 -3.10
CA LEU A 303 20.83 9.27 -4.05
C LEU A 303 21.53 9.14 -5.41
N GLU A 304 22.12 10.21 -5.91
CA GLU A 304 22.86 10.24 -7.18
C GLU A 304 23.97 9.17 -7.22
N ARG A 305 24.64 8.94 -6.09
CA ARG A 305 25.66 7.88 -5.96
C ARG A 305 25.09 6.47 -5.88
N ARG A 306 23.79 6.30 -5.73
CA ARG A 306 23.14 4.99 -5.55
C ARG A 306 22.25 4.60 -6.70
N PHE A 307 21.62 5.57 -7.34
CA PHE A 307 20.82 5.33 -8.53
C PHE A 307 21.64 5.39 -9.82
N GLN A 308 21.27 4.53 -10.77
CA GLN A 308 21.79 4.55 -12.12
C GLN A 308 20.63 4.83 -13.09
N PRO A 309 20.66 5.96 -13.82
CA PRO A 309 19.58 6.27 -14.76
C PRO A 309 19.53 5.29 -15.94
N VAL A 310 18.30 4.94 -16.32
CA VAL A 310 17.96 4.18 -17.52
C VAL A 310 16.90 4.98 -18.25
N SER A 311 17.22 5.51 -19.41
CA SER A 311 16.28 6.26 -20.23
C SER A 311 15.28 5.31 -20.88
N VAL A 312 13.99 5.61 -20.74
CA VAL A 312 12.88 4.90 -21.36
C VAL A 312 12.21 5.85 -22.34
N ALA A 313 12.52 5.67 -23.60
CA ALA A 313 11.95 6.47 -24.68
C ALA A 313 10.52 6.01 -25.02
N GLU A 314 9.74 6.90 -25.61
CA GLU A 314 8.49 6.55 -26.27
C GLU A 314 8.75 5.51 -27.36
N PRO A 315 7.97 4.44 -27.44
CA PRO A 315 8.14 3.44 -28.51
C PRO A 315 7.85 4.05 -29.87
N SER A 316 8.52 3.54 -30.88
CA SER A 316 8.19 3.86 -32.29
C SER A 316 6.78 3.41 -32.63
N LEU A 317 6.19 3.96 -33.71
CA LEU A 317 4.87 3.54 -34.19
C LEU A 317 4.79 2.01 -34.46
N GLU A 318 5.86 1.44 -34.97
CA GLU A 318 5.91 0.00 -35.25
C GLU A 318 5.94 -0.84 -33.97
N GLU A 319 6.76 -0.45 -33.00
CA GLU A 319 6.80 -1.08 -31.68
C GLU A 319 5.47 -0.93 -30.94
N ALA A 320 4.87 0.26 -30.99
CA ALA A 320 3.55 0.50 -30.40
C ALA A 320 2.46 -0.38 -31.03
N CYS A 321 2.50 -0.59 -32.37
CA CYS A 321 1.59 -1.53 -33.05
C CYS A 321 1.80 -2.97 -32.57
N GLN A 322 3.05 -3.40 -32.35
CA GLN A 322 3.33 -4.75 -31.83
C GLN A 322 2.83 -4.90 -30.39
N ILE A 323 3.03 -3.89 -29.56
CA ILE A 323 2.50 -3.86 -28.19
C ILE A 323 0.98 -3.96 -28.21
N MET A 324 0.31 -3.12 -29.02
CA MET A 324 -1.15 -3.11 -29.11
C MET A 324 -1.72 -4.43 -29.60
N GLN A 325 -1.09 -5.06 -30.61
CA GLN A 325 -1.51 -6.38 -31.10
C GLN A 325 -1.40 -7.47 -30.03
N ALA A 326 -0.41 -7.37 -29.14
CA ALA A 326 -0.23 -8.35 -28.07
C ALA A 326 -1.22 -8.20 -26.93
N ILE A 327 -1.61 -6.97 -26.58
CA ILE A 327 -2.54 -6.71 -25.48
C ILE A 327 -4.01 -6.71 -25.93
N ALA A 328 -4.31 -6.47 -27.21
CA ALA A 328 -5.66 -6.42 -27.76
C ALA A 328 -6.52 -7.64 -27.41
N PRO A 329 -6.01 -8.90 -27.42
CA PRO A 329 -6.80 -10.06 -26.99
C PRO A 329 -7.26 -9.99 -25.54
N THR A 330 -6.43 -9.46 -24.62
CA THR A 330 -6.77 -9.31 -23.19
C THR A 330 -7.92 -8.31 -23.02
N TYR A 331 -7.87 -7.16 -23.70
CA TYR A 331 -8.94 -6.17 -23.69
C TYR A 331 -10.21 -6.70 -24.36
N GLY A 332 -10.05 -7.39 -25.51
CA GLY A 332 -11.17 -8.05 -26.19
C GLY A 332 -11.88 -9.08 -25.31
N GLN A 333 -11.14 -9.89 -24.58
CA GLN A 333 -11.69 -10.85 -23.63
C GLN A 333 -12.43 -10.17 -22.47
N PHE A 334 -11.87 -9.09 -21.93
CA PHE A 334 -12.48 -8.33 -20.83
C PHE A 334 -13.83 -7.71 -21.24
N HIS A 335 -13.91 -7.09 -22.42
CA HIS A 335 -15.11 -6.43 -22.92
C HIS A 335 -16.05 -7.37 -23.69
N GLY A 336 -15.65 -8.63 -23.92
CA GLY A 336 -16.45 -9.58 -24.70
C GLY A 336 -16.53 -9.27 -26.19
N VAL A 337 -15.52 -8.60 -26.75
CA VAL A 337 -15.42 -8.23 -28.17
C VAL A 337 -14.18 -8.82 -28.82
N THR A 338 -14.18 -8.95 -30.15
CA THR A 338 -13.00 -9.37 -30.89
C THR A 338 -12.33 -8.15 -31.50
N VAL A 339 -11.07 -7.93 -31.15
CA VAL A 339 -10.26 -6.83 -31.69
C VAL A 339 -9.33 -7.37 -32.76
N SER A 340 -9.51 -6.93 -34.02
CA SER A 340 -8.62 -7.33 -35.11
C SER A 340 -7.26 -6.59 -35.02
N PRO A 341 -6.18 -7.17 -35.59
CA PRO A 341 -4.88 -6.53 -35.64
C PRO A 341 -4.90 -5.15 -36.34
N GLU A 342 -5.80 -4.97 -37.30
CA GLU A 342 -6.00 -3.72 -38.04
C GLU A 342 -6.58 -2.64 -37.11
N ILE A 343 -7.55 -2.99 -36.25
CA ILE A 343 -8.13 -2.07 -35.28
C ILE A 343 -7.07 -1.65 -34.26
N ALA A 344 -6.29 -2.60 -33.73
CA ALA A 344 -5.18 -2.31 -32.83
C ALA A 344 -4.18 -1.32 -33.47
N ARG A 345 -3.85 -1.52 -34.72
CA ARG A 345 -3.00 -0.60 -35.49
C ARG A 345 -3.63 0.78 -35.69
N GLN A 346 -4.92 0.83 -36.00
CA GLN A 346 -5.65 2.10 -36.17
C GLN A 346 -5.69 2.90 -34.86
N CYS A 347 -5.83 2.26 -33.71
CA CYS A 347 -5.75 2.94 -32.42
C CYS A 347 -4.40 3.65 -32.23
N VAL A 348 -3.28 3.03 -32.63
CA VAL A 348 -1.96 3.67 -32.60
C VAL A 348 -1.90 4.88 -33.52
N ILE A 349 -2.31 4.73 -34.79
CA ILE A 349 -2.24 5.79 -35.78
C ILE A 349 -3.13 6.97 -35.39
N LEU A 350 -4.35 6.69 -34.93
CA LEU A 350 -5.30 7.74 -34.55
C LEU A 350 -4.89 8.45 -33.26
N SER A 351 -4.42 7.70 -32.27
CA SER A 351 -3.94 8.30 -31.02
C SER A 351 -2.70 9.18 -31.27
N GLU A 352 -1.77 8.75 -32.12
CA GLU A 352 -0.61 9.55 -32.48
C GLU A 352 -1.00 10.85 -33.20
N ARG A 353 -1.99 10.78 -34.08
CA ARG A 353 -2.43 11.93 -34.89
C ARG A 353 -3.24 12.95 -34.10
N TYR A 354 -4.08 12.51 -33.15
CA TYR A 354 -5.09 13.36 -32.51
C TYR A 354 -4.85 13.59 -31.04
N ILE A 355 -4.07 12.74 -30.34
CA ILE A 355 -3.75 12.88 -28.91
C ILE A 355 -2.29 13.30 -28.79
N THR A 356 -2.07 14.60 -28.59
CA THR A 356 -0.73 15.21 -28.60
C THR A 356 -0.16 15.48 -27.22
N ASP A 357 -0.97 15.36 -26.17
CA ASP A 357 -0.62 15.63 -24.78
C ASP A 357 -0.22 14.38 -23.98
N ARG A 358 -0.25 13.20 -24.62
CA ARG A 358 0.10 11.90 -24.04
C ARG A 358 1.06 11.13 -24.95
N PHE A 359 1.66 10.06 -24.38
CA PHE A 359 2.68 9.26 -25.04
C PHE A 359 2.19 7.84 -25.34
N LEU A 360 2.78 7.23 -26.38
CA LEU A 360 2.59 5.81 -26.68
C LEU A 360 3.33 4.92 -25.65
N PRO A 361 2.83 3.74 -25.34
CA PRO A 361 1.61 3.13 -25.88
C PRO A 361 0.32 3.53 -25.14
N ASP A 362 0.40 4.22 -24.03
CA ASP A 362 -0.71 4.52 -23.10
C ASP A 362 -1.92 5.17 -23.81
N LYS A 363 -1.68 6.23 -24.60
CA LYS A 363 -2.74 6.90 -25.37
C LYS A 363 -3.46 6.00 -26.38
N ALA A 364 -2.77 4.98 -26.91
CA ALA A 364 -3.38 4.02 -27.81
C ALA A 364 -4.16 2.93 -27.06
N ILE A 365 -3.68 2.54 -25.88
CA ILE A 365 -4.36 1.62 -24.97
C ILE A 365 -5.67 2.23 -24.49
N ASP A 366 -5.64 3.48 -24.01
CA ASP A 366 -6.83 4.22 -23.59
C ASP A 366 -7.87 4.30 -24.70
N LEU A 367 -7.44 4.61 -25.94
CA LEU A 367 -8.33 4.68 -27.09
C LEU A 367 -8.97 3.33 -27.40
N LEU A 368 -8.21 2.23 -27.29
CA LEU A 368 -8.73 0.88 -27.49
C LEU A 368 -9.74 0.49 -26.40
N ASP A 369 -9.40 0.76 -25.14
CA ASP A 369 -10.26 0.44 -23.99
C ASP A 369 -11.59 1.19 -24.07
N GLU A 370 -11.54 2.50 -24.34
CA GLU A 370 -12.71 3.34 -24.56
C GLU A 370 -13.58 2.82 -25.71
N ALA A 371 -12.95 2.50 -26.85
CA ALA A 371 -13.68 1.96 -28.02
C ALA A 371 -14.35 0.62 -27.72
N CYS A 372 -13.71 -0.25 -26.95
CA CYS A 372 -14.26 -1.54 -26.53
C CYS A 372 -15.36 -1.41 -25.48
N SER A 373 -15.35 -0.34 -24.69
CA SER A 373 -16.31 -0.10 -23.60
C SER A 373 -17.65 0.45 -24.04
N VAL A 374 -17.76 1.02 -25.26
CA VAL A 374 -18.99 1.60 -25.78
C VAL A 374 -20.07 0.53 -25.91
N PRO A 375 -21.14 0.54 -25.09
CA PRO A 375 -22.20 -0.44 -25.21
C PRO A 375 -22.95 -0.24 -26.53
N TRP A 376 -23.06 -1.28 -27.34
CA TRP A 376 -23.93 -1.29 -28.49
C TRP A 376 -25.41 -1.10 -28.05
N ARG A 377 -25.87 0.12 -28.03
CA ARG A 377 -27.30 0.44 -27.99
C ARG A 377 -27.76 0.34 -29.43
N ASP A 378 -28.49 -0.70 -29.73
CA ASP A 378 -29.33 -0.93 -30.90
C ASP A 378 -28.86 -2.05 -31.86
N SER A 379 -29.83 -2.90 -32.03
CA SER A 379 -30.02 -4.04 -32.91
C SER A 379 -29.57 -5.39 -32.35
N GLY A 380 -30.53 -6.26 -32.16
CA GLY A 380 -30.46 -7.65 -31.72
C GLY A 380 -29.56 -8.59 -32.52
N HIS A 381 -28.44 -8.10 -32.98
CA HIS A 381 -27.39 -8.88 -33.63
C HIS A 381 -26.13 -8.77 -32.82
N ARG A 382 -25.69 -9.90 -32.28
CA ARG A 382 -24.35 -10.05 -31.74
C ARG A 382 -23.35 -9.77 -32.86
N CYS A 383 -22.80 -8.56 -32.91
CA CYS A 383 -21.64 -8.30 -33.75
C CYS A 383 -20.43 -8.99 -33.12
N HIS A 384 -20.04 -10.14 -33.67
CA HIS A 384 -18.81 -10.83 -33.32
C HIS A 384 -17.56 -10.20 -33.98
N HIS A 385 -17.74 -9.13 -34.76
CA HIS A 385 -16.63 -8.47 -35.47
C HIS A 385 -16.81 -6.95 -35.43
N LEU A 386 -15.89 -6.26 -34.77
CA LEU A 386 -15.59 -4.89 -35.09
C LEU A 386 -14.77 -4.90 -36.39
N CYS A 387 -15.43 -4.62 -37.50
CA CYS A 387 -14.77 -4.42 -38.81
C CYS A 387 -14.40 -2.95 -38.98
#